data_615ea43e3b6582a9e9aadd5531896372
#
_entry.id   615ea43e3b6582a9e9aadd5531896372
#
_cell.length_a   1.000
_cell.length_b   1.000
_cell.length_c   1.000
_cell.angle_alpha   90.00
_cell.angle_beta   90.00
_cell.angle_gamma   90.00
#
_symmetry.space_group_name_H-M   'P 1'
#
loop_
_entity.id
_entity.type
_entity.pdbx_description
1 polymer ?
#
loop_
_entity_poly.entity_id
_entity_poly.type
_entity_poly.pdbx_seq_one_letter_code
_entity_poly.pdbx_strand_id
1 'polypeptide(L)'
;MLDNDAINKAATDRNVAIFFAAALRKQARLVTSSAVLTEILRGSDRDTKLNHVLSSTRTVVEPVTEDLARAAGKLIGDAGFDSTEVVDALVAATAHMYADRAEAAGQQPDVLILTADATHLPGLAGDRKGVRVQNVKDIPSS
;
A
#
# COMPACT_ATOMS: atom_id res chain seq x y z
N MET A 1 3.63 2.42 -0.97
CA MET A 1 2.62 1.71 -0.16
C MET A 1 1.83 0.79 -1.06
N LEU A 2 1.79 -0.49 -0.77
CA LEU A 2 1.22 -1.52 -1.63
C LEU A 2 -0.04 -2.09 -0.98
N ASP A 3 -1.14 -2.15 -1.74
CA ASP A 3 -2.31 -2.91 -1.34
C ASP A 3 -2.25 -4.35 -1.89
N ASN A 4 -3.30 -5.13 -1.68
CA ASN A 4 -3.39 -6.52 -2.14
C ASN A 4 -3.26 -6.62 -3.67
N ASP A 5 -3.89 -5.73 -4.41
CA ASP A 5 -3.88 -5.75 -5.87
C ASP A 5 -2.49 -5.48 -6.43
N ALA A 6 -1.76 -4.53 -5.84
CA ALA A 6 -0.40 -4.21 -6.27
C ALA A 6 0.53 -5.42 -6.11
N ILE A 7 0.44 -6.13 -4.98
CA ILE A 7 1.26 -7.31 -4.72
C ILE A 7 0.88 -8.46 -5.66
N ASN A 8 -0.42 -8.72 -5.84
CA ASN A 8 -0.90 -9.74 -6.78
C ASN A 8 -0.44 -9.44 -8.21
N LYS A 9 -0.54 -8.20 -8.64
CA LYS A 9 -0.10 -7.79 -9.97
C LYS A 9 1.40 -7.93 -10.15
N ALA A 10 2.19 -7.61 -9.13
CA ALA A 10 3.65 -7.81 -9.20
C ALA A 10 4.02 -9.28 -9.40
N ALA A 11 3.21 -10.21 -8.87
CA ALA A 11 3.43 -11.64 -9.01
C ALA A 11 3.03 -12.18 -10.39
N THR A 12 2.17 -11.50 -11.14
CA THR A 12 1.57 -12.00 -12.37
C THR A 12 1.78 -11.10 -13.59
N ASP A 13 2.13 -9.84 -13.40
CA ASP A 13 2.27 -8.85 -14.47
C ASP A 13 3.72 -8.36 -14.52
N ARG A 14 4.37 -8.61 -15.65
CA ARG A 14 5.78 -8.25 -15.84
C ARG A 14 6.03 -6.74 -15.74
N ASN A 15 5.11 -5.92 -16.26
CA ASN A 15 5.27 -4.46 -16.20
C ASN A 15 5.25 -3.94 -14.77
N VAL A 16 4.40 -4.51 -13.94
CA VAL A 16 4.33 -4.15 -12.50
C VAL A 16 5.60 -4.61 -11.78
N ALA A 17 6.10 -5.81 -12.07
CA ALA A 17 7.35 -6.30 -11.50
C ALA A 17 8.54 -5.41 -11.89
N ILE A 18 8.60 -4.96 -13.14
CA ILE A 18 9.64 -4.04 -13.63
C ILE A 18 9.52 -2.68 -12.90
N PHE A 19 8.31 -2.19 -12.71
CA PHE A 19 8.08 -0.95 -11.98
C PHE A 19 8.61 -1.04 -10.55
N PHE A 20 8.33 -2.15 -9.85
CA PHE A 20 8.84 -2.39 -8.49
C PHE A 20 10.37 -2.42 -8.47
N ALA A 21 10.99 -3.12 -9.43
CA ALA A 21 12.45 -3.19 -9.53
C ALA A 21 13.05 -1.80 -9.78
N ALA A 22 12.43 -0.98 -10.64
CA ALA A 22 12.86 0.38 -10.91
C ALA A 22 12.76 1.26 -9.65
N ALA A 23 11.68 1.12 -8.87
CA ALA A 23 11.50 1.85 -7.63
C ALA A 23 12.61 1.52 -6.62
N LEU A 24 12.95 0.23 -6.50
CA LEU A 24 14.04 -0.21 -5.62
C LEU A 24 15.39 0.36 -6.04
N ARG A 25 15.68 0.40 -7.35
CA ARG A 25 16.92 1.02 -7.85
C ARG A 25 17.00 2.51 -7.52
N LYS A 26 15.87 3.18 -7.39
CA LYS A 26 15.79 4.58 -6.96
C LYS A 26 15.73 4.73 -5.44
N GLN A 27 16.02 3.66 -4.73
CA GLN A 27 16.04 3.61 -3.26
C GLN A 27 14.67 3.87 -2.60
N ALA A 28 13.58 3.64 -3.33
CA ALA A 28 12.25 3.68 -2.74
C ALA A 28 12.06 2.50 -1.79
N ARG A 29 11.37 2.75 -0.69
CA ARG A 29 10.99 1.69 0.25
C ARG A 29 9.61 1.16 -0.13
N LEU A 30 9.50 -0.15 -0.31
CA LEU A 30 8.22 -0.80 -0.54
C LEU A 30 7.66 -1.25 0.80
N VAL A 31 6.40 -0.89 1.06
CA VAL A 31 5.72 -1.11 2.34
C VAL A 31 4.32 -1.62 2.09
N THR A 32 3.86 -2.54 2.91
CA THR A 32 2.46 -2.96 2.95
C THR A 32 1.98 -3.06 4.39
N SER A 33 0.68 -3.12 4.59
CA SER A 33 0.09 -3.37 5.90
C SER A 33 -0.01 -4.87 6.16
N SER A 34 0.21 -5.29 7.41
CA SER A 34 -0.03 -6.68 7.80
C SER A 34 -1.48 -7.12 7.53
N ALA A 35 -2.44 -6.19 7.54
CA ALA A 35 -3.82 -6.47 7.19
C ALA A 35 -3.97 -6.96 5.74
N VAL A 36 -3.15 -6.45 4.82
CA VAL A 36 -3.17 -6.86 3.41
C VAL A 36 -2.84 -8.34 3.26
N LEU A 37 -1.95 -8.87 4.10
CA LEU A 37 -1.58 -10.28 4.05
C LEU A 37 -2.78 -11.21 4.28
N THR A 38 -3.76 -10.77 5.07
CA THR A 38 -4.98 -11.56 5.32
C THR A 38 -5.82 -11.73 4.07
N GLU A 39 -5.71 -10.83 3.11
CA GLU A 39 -6.44 -10.90 1.85
C GLU A 39 -5.75 -11.77 0.80
N ILE A 40 -4.42 -11.86 0.83
CA ILE A 40 -3.64 -12.49 -0.24
C ILE A 40 -3.05 -13.84 0.14
N LEU A 41 -2.69 -14.08 1.41
CA LEU A 41 -2.05 -15.32 1.85
C LEU A 41 -3.10 -16.31 2.40
N ARG A 42 -2.91 -17.60 2.11
CA ARG A 42 -3.82 -18.67 2.57
C ARG A 42 -3.10 -19.77 3.34
N GLY A 43 -1.76 -19.67 3.51
CA GLY A 43 -0.98 -20.65 4.24
C GLY A 43 -0.72 -21.93 3.46
N SER A 44 -0.76 -21.89 2.14
CA SER A 44 -0.55 -23.03 1.26
C SER A 44 0.48 -22.75 0.17
N ASP A 45 0.79 -23.73 -0.66
CA ASP A 45 1.77 -23.62 -1.74
C ASP A 45 1.39 -22.55 -2.78
N ARG A 46 0.10 -22.21 -2.88
CA ARG A 46 -0.36 -21.12 -3.75
C ARG A 46 0.27 -19.77 -3.41
N ASP A 47 0.77 -19.61 -2.19
CA ASP A 47 1.36 -18.37 -1.71
C ASP A 47 2.82 -18.19 -2.16
N THR A 48 3.42 -19.19 -2.83
CA THR A 48 4.85 -19.17 -3.18
C THR A 48 5.24 -17.93 -3.97
N LYS A 49 4.47 -17.57 -5.00
CA LYS A 49 4.77 -16.39 -5.84
C LYS A 49 4.63 -15.09 -5.04
N LEU A 50 3.60 -14.99 -4.20
CA LEU A 50 3.37 -13.80 -3.38
C LEU A 50 4.48 -13.62 -2.34
N ASN A 51 4.87 -14.68 -1.66
CA ASN A 51 5.98 -14.65 -0.71
C ASN A 51 7.30 -14.31 -1.41
N HIS A 52 7.49 -14.78 -2.63
CA HIS A 52 8.66 -14.42 -3.43
C HIS A 52 8.70 -12.92 -3.73
N VAL A 53 7.57 -12.33 -4.13
CA VAL A 53 7.48 -10.88 -4.36
C VAL A 53 7.84 -10.12 -3.09
N LEU A 54 7.24 -10.47 -1.96
CA LEU A 54 7.49 -9.78 -0.69
C LEU A 54 8.96 -9.85 -0.29
N SER A 55 9.58 -11.02 -0.44
CA SER A 55 10.97 -11.27 -0.05
C SER A 55 11.96 -10.62 -1.02
N SER A 56 11.78 -10.78 -2.35
CA SER A 56 12.71 -10.26 -3.35
C SER A 56 12.70 -8.73 -3.43
N THR A 57 11.58 -8.09 -3.11
CA THR A 57 11.46 -6.64 -3.08
C THR A 57 11.79 -6.06 -1.70
N ARG A 58 12.11 -6.91 -0.72
CA ARG A 58 12.34 -6.50 0.67
C ARG A 58 11.21 -5.62 1.21
N THR A 59 9.98 -5.94 0.83
CA THR A 59 8.80 -5.20 1.27
C THR A 59 8.69 -5.25 2.80
N VAL A 60 8.58 -4.08 3.41
CA VAL A 60 8.34 -3.95 4.85
C VAL A 60 6.86 -4.20 5.11
N VAL A 61 6.55 -5.10 6.03
CA VAL A 61 5.19 -5.35 6.47
C VAL A 61 4.96 -4.60 7.78
N GLU A 62 4.19 -3.53 7.73
CA GLU A 62 3.88 -2.74 8.93
C GLU A 62 2.77 -3.43 9.73
N PRO A 63 3.00 -3.67 11.02
CA PRO A 63 1.96 -4.25 11.86
C PRO A 63 0.82 -3.26 12.09
N VAL A 64 -0.39 -3.78 12.20
CA VAL A 64 -1.56 -2.96 12.60
C VAL A 64 -1.49 -2.75 14.11
N THR A 65 -1.14 -1.54 14.50
CA THR A 65 -1.13 -1.12 15.90
C THR A 65 -2.48 -0.52 16.29
N GLU A 66 -2.69 -0.31 17.59
CA GLU A 66 -3.89 0.38 18.04
C GLU A 66 -4.00 1.78 17.42
N ASP A 67 -2.89 2.51 17.35
CA ASP A 67 -2.87 3.86 16.77
C ASP A 67 -3.28 3.84 15.28
N LEU A 68 -2.77 2.88 14.51
CA LEU A 68 -3.16 2.72 13.11
C LEU A 68 -4.63 2.31 12.97
N ALA A 69 -5.12 1.43 13.84
CA ALA A 69 -6.53 1.02 13.82
C ALA A 69 -7.45 2.21 14.11
N ARG A 70 -7.11 3.05 15.09
CA ARG A 70 -7.87 4.26 15.41
C ARG A 70 -7.85 5.27 14.26
N ALA A 71 -6.69 5.48 13.65
CA ALA A 71 -6.54 6.38 12.51
C ALA A 71 -7.36 5.88 11.31
N ALA A 72 -7.33 4.59 11.02
CA ALA A 72 -8.12 3.98 9.95
C ALA A 72 -9.62 4.15 10.19
N GLY A 73 -10.08 3.91 11.43
CA GLY A 73 -11.48 4.12 11.80
C GLY A 73 -11.93 5.57 11.58
N LYS A 74 -11.09 6.53 11.91
CA LYS A 74 -11.38 7.95 11.66
C LYS A 74 -11.49 8.24 10.17
N LEU A 75 -10.62 7.68 9.34
CA LEU A 75 -10.68 7.86 7.88
C LEU A 75 -11.99 7.30 7.31
N ILE A 76 -12.45 6.15 7.78
CA ILE A 76 -13.73 5.57 7.37
C ILE A 76 -14.88 6.52 7.74
N GLY A 77 -14.87 7.01 8.97
CA GLY A 77 -15.90 7.94 9.44
C GLY A 77 -15.92 9.25 8.65
N ASP A 78 -14.76 9.84 8.44
CA ASP A 78 -14.64 11.13 7.70
C ASP A 78 -15.05 10.98 6.24
N ALA A 79 -14.79 9.82 5.61
CA ALA A 79 -15.15 9.54 4.22
C ALA A 79 -16.61 9.10 4.05
N GLY A 80 -17.32 8.82 5.15
CA GLY A 80 -18.68 8.30 5.10
C GLY A 80 -18.78 6.87 4.59
N PHE A 81 -17.72 6.09 4.70
CA PHE A 81 -17.68 4.68 4.31
C PHE A 81 -18.10 3.79 5.48
N ASP A 82 -18.24 2.50 5.23
CA ASP A 82 -18.58 1.49 6.23
C ASP A 82 -17.40 0.54 6.50
N SER A 83 -17.65 -0.48 7.33
CA SER A 83 -16.60 -1.42 7.74
C SER A 83 -16.07 -2.33 6.63
N THR A 84 -16.65 -2.31 5.42
CA THR A 84 -16.11 -3.08 4.29
C THR A 84 -14.81 -2.49 3.75
N GLU A 85 -14.51 -1.23 4.10
CA GLU A 85 -13.30 -0.53 3.65
C GLU A 85 -12.14 -0.61 4.66
N VAL A 86 -12.20 -1.55 5.61
CA VAL A 86 -11.22 -1.62 6.72
C VAL A 86 -9.78 -1.79 6.22
N VAL A 87 -9.54 -2.71 5.28
CA VAL A 87 -8.16 -2.93 4.80
C VAL A 87 -7.66 -1.72 4.01
N ASP A 88 -8.48 -1.14 3.14
CA ASP A 88 -8.12 0.08 2.41
C ASP A 88 -7.85 1.24 3.35
N ALA A 89 -8.64 1.38 4.42
CA ALA A 89 -8.42 2.40 5.43
C ALA A 89 -7.11 2.20 6.18
N LEU A 90 -6.73 0.94 6.46
CA LEU A 90 -5.44 0.64 7.10
C LEU A 90 -4.28 0.93 6.16
N VAL A 91 -4.43 0.67 4.86
CA VAL A 91 -3.43 1.06 3.84
C VAL A 91 -3.26 2.58 3.83
N ALA A 92 -4.36 3.33 3.78
CA ALA A 92 -4.32 4.79 3.79
C ALA A 92 -3.72 5.35 5.08
N ALA A 93 -4.11 4.83 6.24
CA ALA A 93 -3.57 5.26 7.53
C ALA A 93 -2.06 4.98 7.63
N THR A 94 -1.60 3.85 7.12
CA THR A 94 -0.17 3.53 7.08
C THR A 94 0.59 4.49 6.17
N ALA A 95 0.02 4.85 5.02
CA ALA A 95 0.62 5.85 4.12
C ALA A 95 0.73 7.22 4.82
N HIS A 96 -0.32 7.65 5.52
CA HIS A 96 -0.29 8.88 6.30
C HIS A 96 0.79 8.86 7.38
N MET A 97 0.95 7.74 8.07
CA MET A 97 1.99 7.56 9.08
C MET A 97 3.39 7.75 8.49
N TYR A 98 3.66 7.20 7.31
CA TYR A 98 4.93 7.40 6.63
C TYR A 98 5.16 8.85 6.23
N ALA A 99 4.11 9.53 5.76
CA ALA A 99 4.18 10.96 5.44
C ALA A 99 4.48 11.79 6.70
N ASP A 100 3.81 11.49 7.82
CA ASP A 100 4.03 12.16 9.09
C ASP A 100 5.47 11.96 9.59
N ARG A 101 5.99 10.74 9.48
CA ARG A 101 7.38 10.43 9.86
C ARG A 101 8.40 11.20 9.01
N ALA A 102 8.13 11.32 7.71
CA ALA A 102 9.00 12.10 6.81
C ALA A 102 9.03 13.57 7.22
N GLU A 103 7.87 14.16 7.49
CA GLU A 103 7.77 15.55 7.94
C GLU A 103 8.48 15.75 9.29
N ALA A 104 8.29 14.83 10.24
CA ALA A 104 8.96 14.89 11.54
C ALA A 104 10.48 14.81 11.41
N ALA A 105 10.99 14.16 10.37
CA ALA A 105 12.43 14.08 10.06
C ALA A 105 12.92 15.26 9.20
N GLY A 106 12.09 16.26 8.94
CA GLY A 106 12.45 17.42 8.12
C GLY A 106 12.51 17.12 6.63
N GLN A 107 11.91 16.02 6.20
CA GLN A 107 11.88 15.61 4.79
C GLN A 107 10.52 15.89 4.17
N GLN A 108 10.49 16.12 2.86
CA GLN A 108 9.22 16.23 2.15
C GLN A 108 8.59 14.83 2.03
N PRO A 109 7.32 14.67 2.43
CA PRO A 109 6.65 13.39 2.27
C PRO A 109 6.42 13.10 0.78
N ASP A 110 6.69 11.85 0.39
CA ASP A 110 6.45 11.36 -0.97
C ASP A 110 6.05 9.89 -0.87
N VAL A 111 4.76 9.66 -0.67
CA VAL A 111 4.18 8.33 -0.53
C VAL A 111 3.24 8.09 -1.71
N LEU A 112 3.48 7.00 -2.43
CA LEU A 112 2.63 6.55 -3.52
C LEU A 112 1.90 5.29 -3.08
N ILE A 113 0.57 5.32 -3.08
CA ILE A 113 -0.26 4.14 -2.85
C ILE A 113 -0.56 3.52 -4.22
N LEU A 114 -0.16 2.27 -4.41
CA LEU A 114 -0.46 1.51 -5.64
C LEU A 114 -1.63 0.58 -5.37
N THR A 115 -2.65 0.66 -6.23
CA THR A 115 -3.87 -0.13 -6.13
C THR A 115 -4.39 -0.46 -7.53
N ALA A 116 -5.12 -1.56 -7.68
CA ALA A 116 -5.86 -1.83 -8.93
C ALA A 116 -7.31 -1.33 -8.83
N ASP A 117 -7.78 -1.04 -7.62
CA ASP A 117 -9.11 -0.47 -7.37
C ASP A 117 -8.97 0.93 -6.77
N ALA A 118 -9.15 1.95 -7.61
CA ALA A 118 -9.07 3.34 -7.19
C ALA A 118 -10.44 3.91 -6.77
N THR A 119 -11.39 3.06 -6.40
CA THR A 119 -12.74 3.51 -6.03
C THR A 119 -12.78 4.12 -4.63
N HIS A 120 -12.19 3.45 -3.64
CA HIS A 120 -12.28 3.85 -2.23
C HIS A 120 -11.01 4.53 -1.72
N LEU A 121 -9.84 4.08 -2.16
CA LEU A 121 -8.57 4.59 -1.64
C LEU A 121 -8.37 6.09 -1.82
N PRO A 122 -8.74 6.72 -2.97
CA PRO A 122 -8.62 8.17 -3.08
C PRO A 122 -9.43 8.92 -2.03
N GLY A 123 -10.65 8.46 -1.72
CA GLY A 123 -11.48 9.07 -0.68
C GLY A 123 -10.90 8.88 0.72
N LEU A 124 -10.34 7.71 1.01
CA LEU A 124 -9.73 7.41 2.30
C LEU A 124 -8.39 8.14 2.48
N ALA A 125 -7.57 8.18 1.44
CA ALA A 125 -6.30 8.91 1.47
C ALA A 125 -6.52 10.42 1.61
N GLY A 126 -7.64 10.91 1.07
CA GLY A 126 -8.00 12.32 1.12
C GLY A 126 -7.01 13.18 0.32
N ASP A 127 -6.87 14.41 0.75
CA ASP A 127 -5.97 15.39 0.14
C ASP A 127 -4.70 15.61 0.96
N ARG A 128 -4.26 14.60 1.74
CA ARG A 128 -3.03 14.65 2.52
C ARG A 128 -1.85 14.94 1.60
N LYS A 129 -1.17 16.06 1.85
CA LYS A 129 -0.01 16.46 1.08
C LYS A 129 1.08 15.40 1.12
N GLY A 130 1.64 15.07 -0.07
CA GLY A 130 2.70 14.09 -0.17
C GLY A 130 2.21 12.65 -0.24
N VAL A 131 0.90 12.42 -0.27
CA VAL A 131 0.31 11.08 -0.44
C VAL A 131 -0.51 11.10 -1.73
N ARG A 132 -0.15 10.22 -2.67
CA ARG A 132 -0.83 10.07 -3.96
C ARG A 132 -1.32 8.64 -4.14
N VAL A 133 -2.40 8.48 -4.89
CA VAL A 133 -2.94 7.16 -5.26
C VAL A 133 -2.77 6.98 -6.76
N GLN A 134 -2.22 5.84 -7.16
CA GLN A 134 -2.05 5.49 -8.57
C GLN A 134 -2.59 4.08 -8.83
N ASN A 135 -3.35 3.95 -9.91
CA ASN A 135 -3.82 2.65 -10.37
C ASN A 135 -2.67 1.89 -11.02
N VAL A 136 -2.46 0.63 -10.63
CA VAL A 136 -1.42 -0.23 -11.22
C VAL A 136 -1.62 -0.45 -12.72
N LYS A 137 -2.87 -0.33 -13.21
CA LYS A 137 -3.18 -0.42 -14.64
C LYS A 137 -2.60 0.73 -15.45
N ASP A 138 -2.30 1.85 -14.79
CA ASP A 138 -1.75 3.05 -15.43
C ASP A 138 -0.21 3.06 -15.41
N ILE A 139 0.42 1.97 -14.98
CA ILE A 139 1.88 1.84 -15.04
C ILE A 139 2.28 1.68 -16.50
N PRO A 140 3.19 2.54 -17.02
CA PRO A 140 3.61 2.46 -18.42
C PRO A 140 4.26 1.13 -18.75
N SER A 141 3.98 0.61 -19.94
CA SER A 141 4.71 -0.53 -20.51
C SER A 141 6.15 -0.10 -20.79
N SER A 142 7.09 -0.91 -20.34
CA SER A 142 8.53 -0.66 -20.60
C SER A 142 8.94 -1.21 -21.96
#